data_a33f3443fd0014d4424c89194cd687cc
#
_entry.id   a33f3443fd0014d4424c89194cd687cc
#
_cell.length_a   1.000
_cell.length_b   1.000
_cell.length_c   1.000
_cell.angle_alpha   90.00
_cell.angle_beta   90.00
_cell.angle_gamma   90.00
#
_symmetry.space_group_name_H-M   'P 1'
#
loop_
_entity.id
_entity.type
_entity.pdbx_description
1 polymer ?
#
loop_
_entity_poly.entity_id
_entity_poly.type
_entity_poly.pdbx_seq_one_letter_code
_entity_poly.pdbx_strand_id
1 'polypeptide(L)'
;MEKIAIVTGSSSGIGFETALALAREGYYTYATMRDTKKGNQIKEIAKKENLKLEVIELDVDKDKTVQAAINKIIKERNRIDVLVNNAGYGLFGCLEDLSMDDLKAQFETNFFGVVRTLQAVIPIMRKQKSGTIVNISSVAGRIGFPVSPAYISSKFALEGLSESMRYELSPFGINTIIIEPGVIKTNFMSSMKKSMKPDSAYKEITEKVIMGISMMAEMGTPPQEVAKTIIKAIKSENPLPRYIVGNDAAMFLEARKAETDLEFENYIKKELFSS
;
A
#
# COMPACT_ATOMS: atom_id res chain seq x y z
N MET A 1 0.13 -15.02 24.54
CA MET A 1 0.25 -15.71 23.24
C MET A 1 0.99 -14.79 22.28
N GLU A 2 1.94 -15.30 21.49
CA GLU A 2 2.70 -14.50 20.53
C GLU A 2 1.79 -14.01 19.40
N LYS A 3 1.83 -12.72 19.08
CA LYS A 3 1.02 -12.14 17.99
C LYS A 3 1.73 -12.30 16.66
N ILE A 4 0.99 -12.62 15.61
CA ILE A 4 1.51 -12.92 14.27
C ILE A 4 1.12 -11.81 13.29
N ALA A 5 2.09 -11.28 12.56
CA ALA A 5 1.88 -10.27 11.55
C ALA A 5 2.37 -10.74 10.17
N ILE A 6 1.65 -10.36 9.14
CA ILE A 6 2.00 -10.58 7.73
C ILE A 6 2.09 -9.22 7.05
N VAL A 7 3.19 -8.97 6.33
CA VAL A 7 3.34 -7.76 5.51
C VAL A 7 3.64 -8.15 4.08
N THR A 8 2.81 -7.75 3.13
CA THR A 8 3.04 -8.03 1.71
C THR A 8 3.95 -6.98 1.08
N GLY A 9 4.82 -7.39 0.14
CA GLY A 9 5.71 -6.48 -0.56
C GLY A 9 6.81 -5.88 0.31
N SER A 10 7.42 -6.69 1.21
CA SER A 10 8.39 -6.24 2.21
C SER A 10 9.85 -6.18 1.73
N SER A 11 10.10 -6.25 0.42
CA SER A 11 11.48 -6.21 -0.10
C SER A 11 12.13 -4.83 -0.04
N SER A 12 11.34 -3.76 0.07
CA SER A 12 11.82 -2.37 0.14
C SER A 12 10.71 -1.43 0.65
N GLY A 13 11.07 -0.17 0.90
CA GLY A 13 10.14 0.94 1.15
C GLY A 13 9.24 0.73 2.37
N ILE A 14 7.96 1.08 2.23
CA ILE A 14 6.98 1.05 3.33
C ILE A 14 6.86 -0.36 3.93
N GLY A 15 6.74 -1.40 3.08
CA GLY A 15 6.60 -2.78 3.56
C GLY A 15 7.83 -3.29 4.33
N PHE A 16 9.01 -2.90 3.91
CA PHE A 16 10.28 -3.23 4.59
C PHE A 16 10.31 -2.61 5.99
N GLU A 17 10.08 -1.31 6.10
CA GLU A 17 10.07 -0.60 7.39
C GLU A 17 8.93 -1.07 8.31
N THR A 18 7.75 -1.36 7.74
CA THR A 18 6.62 -1.87 8.49
C THR A 18 6.89 -3.26 9.07
N ALA A 19 7.51 -4.15 8.29
CA ALA A 19 7.85 -5.49 8.77
C ALA A 19 8.86 -5.43 9.93
N LEU A 20 9.89 -4.59 9.82
CA LEU A 20 10.85 -4.37 10.91
C LEU A 20 10.18 -3.73 12.13
N ALA A 21 9.32 -2.72 11.93
CA ALA A 21 8.63 -2.06 13.03
C ALA A 21 7.72 -3.03 13.80
N LEU A 22 6.96 -3.89 13.11
CA LEU A 22 6.12 -4.91 13.75
C LEU A 22 6.97 -5.92 14.54
N ALA A 23 8.09 -6.37 13.97
CA ALA A 23 9.00 -7.29 14.66
C ALA A 23 9.63 -6.66 15.92
N ARG A 24 10.00 -5.38 15.87
CA ARG A 24 10.49 -4.61 17.04
C ARG A 24 9.42 -4.43 18.12
N GLU A 25 8.15 -4.39 17.72
CA GLU A 25 7.00 -4.35 18.64
C GLU A 25 6.62 -5.74 19.20
N GLY A 26 7.45 -6.77 18.93
CA GLY A 26 7.30 -8.12 19.49
C GLY A 26 6.38 -9.04 18.72
N TYR A 27 5.90 -8.65 17.52
CA TYR A 27 5.18 -9.56 16.64
C TYR A 27 6.15 -10.57 15.99
N TYR A 28 5.73 -11.82 15.89
CA TYR A 28 6.38 -12.70 14.92
C TYR A 28 5.92 -12.29 13.52
N THR A 29 6.85 -11.73 12.75
CA THR A 29 6.51 -11.05 11.50
C THR A 29 6.95 -11.85 10.28
N TYR A 30 6.00 -12.18 9.42
CA TYR A 30 6.27 -12.72 8.10
C TYR A 30 6.39 -11.58 7.09
N ALA A 31 7.64 -11.28 6.70
CA ALA A 31 7.96 -10.32 5.65
C ALA A 31 7.86 -11.04 4.30
N THR A 32 6.81 -10.75 3.51
CA THR A 32 6.56 -11.51 2.30
C THR A 32 6.94 -10.75 1.04
N MET A 33 7.44 -11.46 0.03
CA MET A 33 7.88 -10.91 -1.24
C MET A 33 7.89 -11.96 -2.35
N ARG A 34 7.79 -11.53 -3.62
CA ARG A 34 7.81 -12.44 -4.77
C ARG A 34 9.15 -13.16 -4.97
N ASP A 35 10.23 -12.46 -4.68
CA ASP A 35 11.59 -12.97 -4.79
C ASP A 35 12.28 -12.87 -3.42
N THR A 36 12.40 -13.99 -2.75
CA THR A 36 13.01 -14.08 -1.41
C THR A 36 14.51 -13.76 -1.37
N LYS A 37 15.19 -13.74 -2.52
CA LYS A 37 16.59 -13.30 -2.64
C LYS A 37 16.74 -11.81 -2.31
N LYS A 38 15.70 -11.01 -2.54
CA LYS A 38 15.64 -9.58 -2.17
C LYS A 38 15.48 -9.34 -0.66
N GLY A 39 15.28 -10.40 0.12
CA GLY A 39 15.10 -10.34 1.57
C GLY A 39 16.42 -10.38 2.38
N ASN A 40 17.61 -10.32 1.76
CA ASN A 40 18.85 -10.44 2.52
C ASN A 40 19.03 -9.31 3.52
N GLN A 41 18.81 -8.07 3.12
CA GLN A 41 18.97 -6.91 4.00
C GLN A 41 18.06 -6.98 5.24
N ILE A 42 16.78 -7.31 5.06
CA ILE A 42 15.84 -7.39 6.18
C ILE A 42 16.18 -8.56 7.13
N LYS A 43 16.68 -9.68 6.59
CA LYS A 43 17.16 -10.83 7.39
C LYS A 43 18.39 -10.46 8.22
N GLU A 44 19.35 -9.72 7.64
CA GLU A 44 20.56 -9.25 8.35
C GLU A 44 20.19 -8.32 9.51
N ILE A 45 19.29 -7.36 9.29
CA ILE A 45 18.80 -6.46 10.34
C ILE A 45 18.08 -7.26 11.42
N ALA A 46 17.17 -8.15 11.03
CA ALA A 46 16.43 -8.98 11.97
C ALA A 46 17.36 -9.84 12.83
N LYS A 47 18.41 -10.42 12.23
CA LYS A 47 19.44 -11.18 12.95
C LYS A 47 20.23 -10.30 13.92
N LYS A 48 20.68 -9.12 13.47
CA LYS A 48 21.46 -8.17 14.29
C LYS A 48 20.68 -7.68 15.51
N GLU A 49 19.39 -7.43 15.33
CA GLU A 49 18.51 -6.92 16.38
C GLU A 49 17.77 -8.04 17.13
N ASN A 50 18.06 -9.31 16.84
CA ASN A 50 17.38 -10.49 17.41
C ASN A 50 15.85 -10.44 17.30
N LEU A 51 15.34 -10.01 16.13
CA LEU A 51 13.91 -9.87 15.87
C LEU A 51 13.30 -11.20 15.39
N LYS A 52 12.06 -11.44 15.79
CA LYS A 52 11.24 -12.56 15.30
C LYS A 52 10.65 -12.24 13.93
N LEU A 53 11.47 -12.37 12.89
CA LEU A 53 11.08 -12.06 11.52
C LEU A 53 11.53 -13.17 10.58
N GLU A 54 10.61 -13.60 9.71
CA GLU A 54 10.86 -14.60 8.69
C GLU A 54 10.49 -14.05 7.31
N VAL A 55 11.37 -14.29 6.32
CA VAL A 55 11.08 -13.94 4.91
C VAL A 55 10.53 -15.16 4.22
N ILE A 56 9.33 -15.04 3.65
CA ILE A 56 8.67 -16.09 2.88
C ILE A 56 8.21 -15.59 1.51
N GLU A 57 8.07 -16.52 0.56
CA GLU A 57 7.54 -16.20 -0.75
C GLU A 57 6.03 -15.96 -0.68
N LEU A 58 5.58 -14.84 -1.25
CA LEU A 58 4.18 -14.54 -1.55
C LEU A 58 4.13 -13.53 -2.69
N ASP A 59 3.61 -13.96 -3.82
CA ASP A 59 3.23 -13.14 -4.95
C ASP A 59 1.72 -12.92 -4.91
N VAL A 60 1.28 -11.70 -4.66
CA VAL A 60 -0.15 -11.37 -4.53
C VAL A 60 -0.92 -11.59 -5.83
N ASP A 61 -0.24 -11.64 -6.97
CA ASP A 61 -0.82 -11.91 -8.29
C ASP A 61 -1.10 -13.40 -8.53
N LYS A 62 -0.70 -14.29 -7.59
CA LYS A 62 -0.77 -15.75 -7.74
C LYS A 62 -1.47 -16.43 -6.56
N ASP A 63 -2.67 -16.94 -6.77
CA ASP A 63 -3.45 -17.64 -5.76
C ASP A 63 -2.65 -18.75 -5.05
N LYS A 64 -1.89 -19.54 -5.82
CA LYS A 64 -1.09 -20.66 -5.28
C LYS A 64 -0.07 -20.21 -4.23
N THR A 65 0.63 -19.08 -4.47
CA THR A 65 1.65 -18.57 -3.54
C THR A 65 1.01 -17.97 -2.29
N VAL A 66 -0.13 -17.27 -2.44
CA VAL A 66 -0.91 -16.74 -1.31
C VAL A 66 -1.38 -17.89 -0.43
N GLN A 67 -2.04 -18.90 -0.98
CA GLN A 67 -2.51 -20.05 -0.22
C GLN A 67 -1.38 -20.82 0.45
N ALA A 68 -0.26 -21.03 -0.25
CA ALA A 68 0.91 -21.72 0.31
C ALA A 68 1.49 -20.96 1.52
N ALA A 69 1.65 -19.62 1.40
CA ALA A 69 2.15 -18.79 2.48
C ALA A 69 1.21 -18.82 3.70
N ILE A 70 -0.09 -18.60 3.50
CA ILE A 70 -1.07 -18.61 4.59
C ILE A 70 -1.16 -19.99 5.25
N ASN A 71 -1.19 -21.08 4.48
CA ASN A 71 -1.21 -22.44 5.02
C ASN A 71 0.03 -22.75 5.86
N LYS A 72 1.24 -22.33 5.40
CA LYS A 72 2.47 -22.44 6.18
C LYS A 72 2.34 -21.72 7.52
N ILE A 73 1.93 -20.44 7.50
CA ILE A 73 1.79 -19.63 8.72
C ILE A 73 0.79 -20.27 9.70
N ILE A 74 -0.35 -20.72 9.22
CA ILE A 74 -1.36 -21.37 10.09
C ILE A 74 -0.87 -22.70 10.65
N LYS A 75 -0.16 -23.49 9.85
CA LYS A 75 0.43 -24.76 10.34
C LYS A 75 1.44 -24.50 11.45
N GLU A 76 2.24 -23.42 11.38
CA GLU A 76 3.30 -23.11 12.34
C GLU A 76 2.79 -22.35 13.56
N ARG A 77 1.82 -21.46 13.40
CA ARG A 77 1.43 -20.45 14.39
C ARG A 77 -0.03 -20.53 14.84
N ASN A 78 -0.89 -21.17 14.06
CA ASN A 78 -2.33 -21.35 14.30
C ASN A 78 -3.14 -20.04 14.48
N ARG A 79 -2.56 -18.89 14.06
CA ARG A 79 -3.20 -17.57 14.16
C ARG A 79 -2.59 -16.55 13.21
N ILE A 80 -3.35 -15.49 12.91
CA ILE A 80 -2.90 -14.28 12.22
C ILE A 80 -3.58 -13.10 12.91
N ASP A 81 -2.79 -12.17 13.47
CA ASP A 81 -3.32 -11.01 14.19
C ASP A 81 -3.34 -9.75 13.36
N VAL A 82 -2.36 -9.59 12.48
CA VAL A 82 -2.20 -8.42 11.63
C VAL A 82 -1.90 -8.85 10.20
N LEU A 83 -2.66 -8.29 9.25
CA LEU A 83 -2.35 -8.36 7.82
C LEU A 83 -2.13 -6.94 7.31
N VAL A 84 -0.93 -6.66 6.75
CA VAL A 84 -0.64 -5.40 6.07
C VAL A 84 -0.54 -5.66 4.57
N ASN A 85 -1.55 -5.23 3.82
CA ASN A 85 -1.59 -5.26 2.37
C ASN A 85 -0.85 -4.04 1.82
N ASN A 86 0.46 -4.21 1.57
CA ASN A 86 1.33 -3.16 1.08
C ASN A 86 1.84 -3.42 -0.34
N ALA A 87 1.86 -4.66 -0.81
CA ALA A 87 2.30 -4.98 -2.16
C ALA A 87 1.54 -4.17 -3.20
N GLY A 88 2.28 -3.48 -4.07
CA GLY A 88 1.71 -2.64 -5.10
C GLY A 88 2.79 -1.91 -5.89
N TYR A 89 2.40 -1.36 -7.02
CA TYR A 89 3.27 -0.49 -7.83
C TYR A 89 2.42 0.59 -8.50
N GLY A 90 3.07 1.58 -9.09
CA GLY A 90 2.43 2.62 -9.88
C GLY A 90 2.74 2.48 -11.37
N LEU A 91 1.81 2.95 -12.19
CA LEU A 91 1.94 3.05 -13.63
C LEU A 91 1.68 4.48 -14.07
N PHE A 92 2.66 5.10 -14.72
CA PHE A 92 2.52 6.37 -15.39
C PHE A 92 2.15 6.17 -16.86
N GLY A 93 1.21 6.95 -17.32
CA GLY A 93 0.75 7.03 -18.71
C GLY A 93 -0.61 7.68 -18.78
N CYS A 94 -0.86 8.52 -19.80
CA CYS A 94 -2.19 9.03 -20.08
C CYS A 94 -3.09 7.90 -20.58
N LEU A 95 -4.40 7.99 -20.35
CA LEU A 95 -5.34 6.90 -20.63
C LEU A 95 -5.26 6.39 -22.07
N GLU A 96 -5.09 7.26 -23.05
CA GLU A 96 -4.99 6.91 -24.47
C GLU A 96 -3.72 6.12 -24.80
N ASP A 97 -2.65 6.30 -24.01
CA ASP A 97 -1.38 5.60 -24.19
C ASP A 97 -1.35 4.22 -23.53
N LEU A 98 -2.20 3.99 -22.52
CA LEU A 98 -2.24 2.74 -21.79
C LEU A 98 -2.95 1.65 -22.58
N SER A 99 -2.35 0.46 -22.61
CA SER A 99 -3.04 -0.73 -23.10
C SER A 99 -4.03 -1.28 -22.07
N MET A 100 -5.01 -2.05 -22.52
CA MET A 100 -5.91 -2.77 -21.61
C MET A 100 -5.15 -3.76 -20.72
N ASP A 101 -4.02 -4.29 -21.18
CA ASP A 101 -3.20 -5.20 -20.39
C ASP A 101 -2.44 -4.44 -19.29
N ASP A 102 -1.99 -3.20 -19.56
CA ASP A 102 -1.41 -2.32 -18.52
C ASP A 102 -2.42 -2.03 -17.41
N LEU A 103 -3.65 -1.67 -17.79
CA LEU A 103 -4.75 -1.41 -16.85
C LEU A 103 -5.07 -2.64 -16.00
N LYS A 104 -5.24 -3.80 -16.65
CA LYS A 104 -5.51 -5.06 -15.95
C LYS A 104 -4.37 -5.45 -15.01
N ALA A 105 -3.11 -5.31 -15.43
CA ALA A 105 -1.94 -5.64 -14.63
C ALA A 105 -1.83 -4.72 -13.38
N GLN A 106 -2.18 -3.43 -13.52
CA GLN A 106 -2.22 -2.50 -12.40
C GLN A 106 -3.26 -2.93 -11.35
N PHE A 107 -4.48 -3.27 -11.82
CA PHE A 107 -5.56 -3.76 -10.95
C PHE A 107 -5.24 -5.12 -10.36
N GLU A 108 -4.59 -6.00 -11.14
CA GLU A 108 -4.23 -7.35 -10.69
C GLU A 108 -3.41 -7.29 -9.40
N THR A 109 -2.37 -6.46 -9.36
CA THR A 109 -1.54 -6.34 -8.17
C THR A 109 -2.18 -5.48 -7.08
N ASN A 110 -2.65 -4.26 -7.42
CA ASN A 110 -3.04 -3.26 -6.43
C ASN A 110 -4.41 -3.51 -5.80
N PHE A 111 -5.28 -4.25 -6.49
CA PHE A 111 -6.64 -4.53 -6.05
C PHE A 111 -6.90 -6.02 -5.89
N PHE A 112 -6.83 -6.82 -6.96
CA PHE A 112 -7.12 -8.25 -6.87
C PHE A 112 -6.13 -9.02 -6.00
N GLY A 113 -4.85 -8.61 -5.98
CA GLY A 113 -3.85 -9.15 -5.07
C GLY A 113 -4.23 -8.93 -3.60
N VAL A 114 -4.76 -7.74 -3.27
CA VAL A 114 -5.29 -7.47 -1.93
C VAL A 114 -6.53 -8.34 -1.64
N VAL A 115 -7.46 -8.45 -2.58
CA VAL A 115 -8.65 -9.31 -2.43
C VAL A 115 -8.24 -10.75 -2.13
N ARG A 116 -7.24 -11.32 -2.83
CA ARG A 116 -6.74 -12.68 -2.58
C ARG A 116 -6.23 -12.88 -1.16
N THR A 117 -5.39 -11.96 -0.69
CA THR A 117 -4.85 -12.04 0.67
C THR A 117 -5.95 -11.90 1.71
N LEU A 118 -6.92 -11.01 1.49
CA LEU A 118 -8.08 -10.83 2.35
C LEU A 118 -8.94 -12.09 2.42
N GLN A 119 -9.29 -12.69 1.28
CA GLN A 119 -10.10 -13.92 1.23
C GLN A 119 -9.41 -15.10 1.93
N ALA A 120 -8.08 -15.16 1.89
CA ALA A 120 -7.32 -16.20 2.58
C ALA A 120 -7.23 -15.97 4.11
N VAL A 121 -7.19 -14.70 4.58
CA VAL A 121 -6.95 -14.36 5.99
C VAL A 121 -8.22 -14.12 6.79
N ILE A 122 -9.25 -13.51 6.20
CA ILE A 122 -10.51 -13.16 6.87
C ILE A 122 -11.16 -14.36 7.58
N PRO A 123 -11.28 -15.56 6.98
CA PRO A 123 -11.88 -16.71 7.66
C PRO A 123 -11.15 -17.10 8.96
N ILE A 124 -9.83 -16.91 8.98
CA ILE A 124 -8.97 -17.19 10.12
C ILE A 124 -9.24 -16.18 11.24
N MET A 125 -9.17 -14.88 10.93
CA MET A 125 -9.43 -13.80 11.89
C MET A 125 -10.87 -13.86 12.41
N ARG A 126 -11.84 -14.18 11.54
CA ARG A 126 -13.25 -14.38 11.95
C ARG A 126 -13.41 -15.50 12.96
N LYS A 127 -12.76 -16.65 12.76
CA LYS A 127 -12.74 -17.74 13.73
C LYS A 127 -12.09 -17.35 15.06
N GLN A 128 -11.04 -16.52 14.99
CA GLN A 128 -10.35 -15.96 16.16
C GLN A 128 -11.19 -14.91 16.90
N LYS A 129 -12.22 -14.33 16.25
CA LYS A 129 -12.97 -13.16 16.71
C LYS A 129 -12.07 -11.96 17.02
N SER A 130 -10.99 -11.83 16.31
CA SER A 130 -10.02 -10.74 16.46
C SER A 130 -9.08 -10.68 15.26
N GLY A 131 -8.64 -9.49 14.90
CA GLY A 131 -7.66 -9.26 13.87
C GLY A 131 -7.59 -7.79 13.46
N THR A 132 -6.52 -7.42 12.79
CA THR A 132 -6.38 -6.08 12.21
C THR A 132 -5.87 -6.19 10.78
N ILE A 133 -6.61 -5.62 9.85
CA ILE A 133 -6.27 -5.52 8.44
C ILE A 133 -5.87 -4.07 8.17
N VAL A 134 -4.69 -3.88 7.60
CA VAL A 134 -4.18 -2.57 7.19
C VAL A 134 -3.97 -2.58 5.69
N ASN A 135 -4.70 -1.74 4.97
CA ASN A 135 -4.55 -1.58 3.53
C ASN A 135 -3.77 -0.29 3.23
N ILE A 136 -2.64 -0.42 2.53
CA ILE A 136 -1.85 0.75 2.11
C ILE A 136 -2.47 1.30 0.82
N SER A 137 -3.26 2.35 0.99
CA SER A 137 -3.84 3.14 -0.08
C SER A 137 -2.85 4.24 -0.55
N SER A 138 -3.35 5.43 -0.76
CA SER A 138 -2.61 6.63 -1.11
C SER A 138 -3.54 7.84 -1.04
N VAL A 139 -3.02 9.05 -0.96
CA VAL A 139 -3.77 10.27 -1.30
C VAL A 139 -4.44 10.14 -2.68
N ALA A 140 -3.81 9.43 -3.62
CA ALA A 140 -4.35 9.08 -4.94
C ALA A 140 -5.55 8.10 -4.90
N GLY A 141 -5.94 7.57 -3.74
CA GLY A 141 -7.19 6.86 -3.54
C GLY A 141 -8.39 7.76 -3.23
N ARG A 142 -8.13 9.05 -3.03
CA ARG A 142 -9.15 10.06 -2.67
C ARG A 142 -9.25 11.21 -3.66
N ILE A 143 -8.22 11.43 -4.45
CA ILE A 143 -8.16 12.50 -5.45
C ILE A 143 -7.51 12.00 -6.74
N GLY A 144 -7.89 12.64 -7.86
CA GLY A 144 -7.32 12.39 -9.18
C GLY A 144 -6.11 13.26 -9.44
N PHE A 145 -5.06 12.68 -10.02
CA PHE A 145 -3.89 13.37 -10.55
C PHE A 145 -3.72 13.01 -12.03
N PRO A 146 -3.14 13.89 -12.86
CA PRO A 146 -2.87 13.56 -14.25
C PRO A 146 -1.83 12.45 -14.40
N VAL A 147 -1.81 11.83 -15.57
CA VAL A 147 -0.79 10.85 -16.00
C VAL A 147 -0.74 9.54 -15.18
N SER A 148 -1.73 9.29 -14.33
CA SER A 148 -1.76 8.08 -13.49
C SER A 148 -3.16 7.45 -13.37
N PRO A 149 -4.03 7.44 -14.40
CA PRO A 149 -5.42 7.00 -14.27
C PRO A 149 -5.56 5.55 -13.80
N ALA A 150 -4.69 4.66 -14.25
CA ALA A 150 -4.70 3.25 -13.84
C ALA A 150 -4.38 3.08 -12.34
N TYR A 151 -3.34 3.75 -11.86
CA TYR A 151 -2.95 3.72 -10.45
C TYR A 151 -4.04 4.31 -9.55
N ILE A 152 -4.53 5.51 -9.91
CA ILE A 152 -5.58 6.21 -9.19
C ILE A 152 -6.83 5.33 -9.08
N SER A 153 -7.34 4.82 -10.20
CA SER A 153 -8.52 3.95 -10.22
C SER A 153 -8.34 2.73 -9.33
N SER A 154 -7.15 2.10 -9.32
CA SER A 154 -6.86 0.96 -8.45
C SER A 154 -6.87 1.32 -6.96
N LYS A 155 -6.43 2.52 -6.59
CA LYS A 155 -6.46 3.01 -5.21
C LYS A 155 -7.86 3.45 -4.77
N PHE A 156 -8.64 4.09 -5.63
CA PHE A 156 -10.06 4.34 -5.37
C PHE A 156 -10.84 3.05 -5.15
N ALA A 157 -10.60 2.03 -5.97
CA ALA A 157 -11.21 0.71 -5.78
C ALA A 157 -10.83 0.10 -4.42
N LEU A 158 -9.57 0.22 -3.99
CA LEU A 158 -9.10 -0.25 -2.68
C LEU A 158 -9.76 0.52 -1.52
N GLU A 159 -9.96 1.82 -1.65
CA GLU A 159 -10.67 2.64 -0.66
C GLU A 159 -12.11 2.15 -0.48
N GLY A 160 -12.87 2.02 -1.58
CA GLY A 160 -14.25 1.55 -1.54
C GLY A 160 -14.39 0.14 -0.98
N LEU A 161 -13.52 -0.79 -1.39
CA LEU A 161 -13.44 -2.13 -0.82
C LEU A 161 -13.20 -2.10 0.70
N SER A 162 -12.22 -1.32 1.13
CA SER A 162 -11.81 -1.24 2.54
C SER A 162 -12.91 -0.65 3.43
N GLU A 163 -13.60 0.37 2.92
CA GLU A 163 -14.73 1.00 3.61
C GLU A 163 -15.90 0.02 3.79
N SER A 164 -16.28 -0.68 2.71
CA SER A 164 -17.34 -1.71 2.75
C SER A 164 -17.01 -2.83 3.75
N MET A 165 -15.80 -3.39 3.66
CA MET A 165 -15.33 -4.45 4.55
C MET A 165 -15.35 -4.06 6.03
N ARG A 166 -15.14 -2.79 6.35
CA ARG A 166 -15.16 -2.32 7.73
C ARG A 166 -16.50 -2.61 8.41
N TYR A 167 -17.60 -2.43 7.70
CA TYR A 167 -18.94 -2.76 8.20
C TYR A 167 -19.16 -4.26 8.33
N GLU A 168 -18.63 -5.03 7.39
CA GLU A 168 -18.79 -6.49 7.35
C GLU A 168 -18.00 -7.20 8.46
N LEU A 169 -16.81 -6.69 8.78
CA LEU A 169 -15.84 -7.34 9.64
C LEU A 169 -15.89 -6.89 11.11
N SER A 170 -16.37 -5.67 11.37
CA SER A 170 -16.48 -5.15 12.73
C SER A 170 -17.30 -6.03 13.68
N PRO A 171 -18.40 -6.71 13.29
CA PRO A 171 -19.13 -7.62 14.17
C PRO A 171 -18.32 -8.84 14.62
N PHE A 172 -17.24 -9.15 13.93
CA PHE A 172 -16.32 -10.24 14.27
C PHE A 172 -15.08 -9.80 15.06
N GLY A 173 -15.02 -8.53 15.50
CA GLY A 173 -13.87 -7.99 16.20
C GLY A 173 -12.64 -7.79 15.31
N ILE A 174 -12.84 -7.62 14.00
CA ILE A 174 -11.78 -7.40 13.03
C ILE A 174 -11.77 -5.92 12.62
N ASN A 175 -10.65 -5.23 12.87
CA ASN A 175 -10.46 -3.86 12.46
C ASN A 175 -9.94 -3.77 11.02
N THR A 176 -10.51 -2.88 10.22
CA THR A 176 -9.99 -2.52 8.89
C THR A 176 -9.51 -1.08 8.92
N ILE A 177 -8.25 -0.87 8.57
CA ILE A 177 -7.55 0.42 8.62
C ILE A 177 -7.00 0.72 7.24
N ILE A 178 -7.15 1.96 6.80
CA ILE A 178 -6.57 2.47 5.56
C ILE A 178 -5.47 3.45 5.92
N ILE A 179 -4.32 3.29 5.30
CA ILE A 179 -3.23 4.28 5.37
C ILE A 179 -3.21 5.02 4.03
N GLU A 180 -3.22 6.33 4.09
CA GLU A 180 -3.26 7.24 2.94
C GLU A 180 -1.94 8.04 2.87
N PRO A 181 -0.83 7.46 2.37
CA PRO A 181 0.42 8.19 2.21
C PRO A 181 0.34 9.19 1.06
N GLY A 182 1.05 10.32 1.22
CA GLY A 182 1.44 11.17 0.11
C GLY A 182 2.68 10.64 -0.60
N VAL A 183 3.58 11.55 -0.99
CA VAL A 183 4.85 11.19 -1.61
C VAL A 183 5.82 10.69 -0.55
N ILE A 184 6.21 9.43 -0.65
CA ILE A 184 7.11 8.77 0.30
C ILE A 184 8.48 8.56 -0.33
N LYS A 185 9.54 8.93 0.38
CA LYS A 185 10.93 8.78 -0.05
C LYS A 185 11.35 7.31 -0.06
N THR A 186 11.05 6.64 -1.16
CA THR A 186 11.35 5.22 -1.40
C THR A 186 11.73 5.00 -2.85
N ASN A 187 12.15 3.78 -3.19
CA ASN A 187 12.37 3.36 -4.56
C ASN A 187 11.06 3.18 -5.36
N PHE A 188 9.90 3.56 -4.81
CA PHE A 188 8.61 3.41 -5.49
C PHE A 188 8.58 4.20 -6.81
N MET A 189 9.01 5.47 -6.78
CA MET A 189 9.06 6.31 -7.98
C MET A 189 9.98 5.76 -9.07
N SER A 190 11.18 5.31 -8.70
CA SER A 190 12.13 4.71 -9.66
C SER A 190 11.66 3.34 -10.18
N SER A 191 10.79 2.64 -9.44
CA SER A 191 10.20 1.36 -9.82
C SER A 191 8.84 1.47 -10.52
N MET A 192 8.28 2.68 -10.65
CA MET A 192 7.04 2.90 -11.40
C MET A 192 7.23 2.54 -12.87
N LYS A 193 6.26 1.80 -13.39
CA LYS A 193 6.21 1.52 -14.83
C LYS A 193 5.80 2.78 -15.59
N LYS A 194 6.28 2.90 -16.81
CA LYS A 194 5.88 3.97 -17.75
C LYS A 194 5.35 3.31 -19.00
N SER A 195 4.18 3.76 -19.46
CA SER A 195 3.59 3.35 -20.73
C SER A 195 3.22 4.60 -21.50
N MET A 196 3.84 4.80 -22.65
CA MET A 196 3.63 5.95 -23.53
C MET A 196 3.91 5.51 -24.97
N LYS A 197 3.04 5.85 -25.88
CA LYS A 197 3.23 5.60 -27.32
C LYS A 197 4.37 6.46 -27.86
N PRO A 198 5.10 6.02 -28.89
CA PRO A 198 6.22 6.80 -29.45
C PRO A 198 5.82 8.19 -29.97
N ASP A 199 4.62 8.29 -30.52
CA ASP A 199 3.99 9.49 -31.10
C ASP A 199 2.90 10.10 -30.20
N SER A 200 2.99 9.86 -28.90
CA SER A 200 1.98 10.33 -27.95
C SER A 200 1.85 11.86 -27.96
N ALA A 201 0.62 12.34 -28.11
CA ALA A 201 0.26 13.73 -27.94
C ALA A 201 0.45 14.23 -26.48
N TYR A 202 0.61 13.30 -25.55
CA TYR A 202 0.73 13.56 -24.10
C TYR A 202 2.20 13.57 -23.61
N LYS A 203 3.17 13.49 -24.51
CA LYS A 203 4.59 13.36 -24.13
C LYS A 203 5.05 14.48 -23.20
N GLU A 204 4.82 15.73 -23.57
CA GLU A 204 5.26 16.89 -22.79
C GLU A 204 4.64 16.93 -21.40
N ILE A 205 3.32 16.74 -21.28
CA ILE A 205 2.63 16.71 -19.99
C ILE A 205 3.11 15.54 -19.14
N THR A 206 3.34 14.38 -19.75
CA THR A 206 3.80 13.17 -19.04
C THR A 206 5.20 13.39 -18.46
N GLU A 207 6.12 13.91 -19.25
CA GLU A 207 7.49 14.21 -18.80
C GLU A 207 7.50 15.27 -17.69
N LYS A 208 6.71 16.33 -17.82
CA LYS A 208 6.59 17.40 -16.83
C LYS A 208 6.04 16.86 -15.50
N VAL A 209 4.97 16.09 -15.52
CA VAL A 209 4.37 15.49 -14.30
C VAL A 209 5.33 14.51 -13.63
N ILE A 210 5.99 13.65 -14.39
CA ILE A 210 6.96 12.68 -13.84
C ILE A 210 8.13 13.43 -13.20
N MET A 211 8.64 14.48 -13.84
CA MET A 211 9.72 15.29 -13.28
C MET A 211 9.29 15.96 -11.96
N GLY A 212 8.12 16.59 -11.93
CA GLY A 212 7.59 17.24 -10.71
C GLY A 212 7.42 16.26 -9.55
N ILE A 213 6.80 15.09 -9.80
CA ILE A 213 6.65 14.08 -8.76
C ILE A 213 7.99 13.50 -8.31
N SER A 214 8.97 13.35 -9.23
CA SER A 214 10.32 12.88 -8.88
C SER A 214 11.04 13.87 -7.96
N MET A 215 10.92 15.17 -8.22
CA MET A 215 11.47 16.22 -7.33
C MET A 215 10.80 16.20 -5.95
N MET A 216 9.47 16.02 -5.89
CA MET A 216 8.76 15.88 -4.63
C MET A 216 9.22 14.62 -3.86
N ALA A 217 9.56 13.54 -4.56
CA ALA A 217 10.00 12.30 -3.92
C ALA A 217 11.36 12.42 -3.21
N GLU A 218 12.23 13.29 -3.66
CA GLU A 218 13.51 13.56 -2.97
C GLU A 218 13.29 14.18 -1.57
N MET A 219 12.25 15.02 -1.45
CA MET A 219 11.83 15.65 -0.20
C MET A 219 10.69 14.90 0.51
N GLY A 220 10.29 13.76 -0.03
CA GLY A 220 9.16 12.99 0.45
C GLY A 220 9.28 12.51 1.89
N THR A 221 8.17 12.20 2.50
CA THR A 221 8.11 11.67 3.87
C THR A 221 8.88 10.34 3.98
N PRO A 222 9.73 10.14 4.99
CA PRO A 222 10.43 8.87 5.19
C PRO A 222 9.46 7.69 5.38
N PRO A 223 9.72 6.49 4.81
CA PRO A 223 8.85 5.33 4.96
C PRO A 223 8.69 4.86 6.41
N GLN A 224 9.63 5.19 7.28
CA GLN A 224 9.55 4.94 8.72
C GLN A 224 8.37 5.66 9.38
N GLU A 225 7.98 6.85 8.90
CA GLU A 225 6.82 7.57 9.42
C GLU A 225 5.50 6.85 9.07
N VAL A 226 5.44 6.23 7.89
CA VAL A 226 4.31 5.35 7.53
C VAL A 226 4.26 4.15 8.47
N ALA A 227 5.40 3.48 8.69
CA ALA A 227 5.48 2.35 9.61
C ALA A 227 5.08 2.72 11.05
N LYS A 228 5.54 3.88 11.57
CA LYS A 228 5.12 4.40 12.89
C LYS A 228 3.61 4.63 12.97
N THR A 229 3.03 5.20 11.91
CA THR A 229 1.58 5.43 11.84
C THR A 229 0.81 4.11 11.83
N ILE A 230 1.28 3.11 11.10
CA ILE A 230 0.70 1.75 11.10
C ILE A 230 0.74 1.16 12.52
N ILE A 231 1.88 1.22 13.20
CA ILE A 231 2.01 0.71 14.57
C ILE A 231 1.06 1.43 15.53
N LYS A 232 0.99 2.77 15.45
CA LYS A 232 0.04 3.58 16.23
C LYS A 232 -1.40 3.14 16.01
N ALA A 233 -1.78 2.95 14.75
CA ALA A 233 -3.13 2.54 14.37
C ALA A 233 -3.48 1.13 14.88
N ILE A 234 -2.57 0.16 14.76
CA ILE A 234 -2.76 -1.22 15.22
C ILE A 234 -2.86 -1.30 16.75
N LYS A 235 -2.15 -0.44 17.48
CA LYS A 235 -2.17 -0.38 18.96
C LYS A 235 -3.37 0.35 19.54
N SER A 236 -4.12 1.08 18.71
CA SER A 236 -5.31 1.80 19.17
C SER A 236 -6.43 0.83 19.52
N GLU A 237 -7.09 1.01 20.64
CA GLU A 237 -8.29 0.26 21.03
C GLU A 237 -9.45 0.52 20.06
N ASN A 238 -9.57 1.76 19.58
CA ASN A 238 -10.58 2.19 18.62
C ASN A 238 -9.89 2.89 17.43
N PRO A 239 -9.34 2.13 16.48
CA PRO A 239 -8.61 2.72 15.37
C PRO A 239 -9.56 3.49 14.43
N LEU A 240 -9.08 4.65 13.98
CA LEU A 240 -9.76 5.42 12.95
C LEU A 240 -9.82 4.61 11.64
N PRO A 241 -10.81 4.86 10.79
CA PRO A 241 -10.89 4.22 9.47
C PRO A 241 -9.68 4.51 8.58
N ARG A 242 -9.16 5.76 8.66
CA ARG A 242 -8.11 6.29 7.78
C ARG A 242 -7.05 7.04 8.56
N TYR A 243 -5.81 6.92 8.11
CA TYR A 243 -4.65 7.65 8.63
C TYR A 243 -3.87 8.25 7.47
N ILE A 244 -3.81 9.57 7.43
CA ILE A 244 -3.05 10.33 6.44
C ILE A 244 -1.59 10.37 6.90
N VAL A 245 -0.64 10.20 5.96
CA VAL A 245 0.80 10.30 6.23
C VAL A 245 1.48 11.16 5.17
N GLY A 246 2.10 12.24 5.63
CA GLY A 246 2.76 13.25 4.80
C GLY A 246 2.00 14.56 4.79
N ASN A 247 2.74 15.66 4.83
CA ASN A 247 2.15 17.01 4.81
C ASN A 247 1.47 17.31 3.47
N ASP A 248 2.05 16.80 2.39
CA ASP A 248 1.51 16.88 1.04
C ASP A 248 0.13 16.20 0.94
N ALA A 249 0.00 14.98 1.48
CA ALA A 249 -1.28 14.29 1.51
C ALA A 249 -2.32 15.04 2.32
N ALA A 250 -1.94 15.57 3.49
CA ALA A 250 -2.85 16.37 4.33
C ALA A 250 -3.33 17.61 3.58
N MET A 251 -2.41 18.36 2.96
CA MET A 251 -2.70 19.57 2.19
C MET A 251 -3.69 19.30 1.04
N PHE A 252 -3.42 18.28 0.22
CA PHE A 252 -4.31 17.93 -0.89
C PHE A 252 -5.70 17.47 -0.43
N LEU A 253 -5.78 16.69 0.64
CA LEU A 253 -7.08 16.19 1.13
C LEU A 253 -7.88 17.29 1.84
N GLU A 254 -7.22 18.24 2.52
CA GLU A 254 -7.86 19.43 3.08
C GLU A 254 -8.40 20.34 1.99
N ALA A 255 -7.61 20.63 0.94
CA ALA A 255 -8.06 21.39 -0.22
C ALA A 255 -9.27 20.71 -0.89
N ARG A 256 -9.18 19.40 -1.15
CA ARG A 256 -10.29 18.63 -1.75
C ARG A 256 -11.58 18.69 -0.94
N LYS A 257 -11.48 18.77 0.37
CA LYS A 257 -12.64 18.87 1.29
C LYS A 257 -13.23 20.27 1.35
N ALA A 258 -12.37 21.31 1.24
CA ALA A 258 -12.77 22.70 1.40
C ALA A 258 -13.29 23.35 0.11
N GLU A 259 -12.85 22.87 -1.05
CA GLU A 259 -13.08 23.45 -2.36
C GLU A 259 -14.16 22.71 -3.14
N THR A 260 -14.85 23.42 -4.02
CA THR A 260 -15.72 22.84 -5.04
C THR A 260 -14.89 22.06 -6.06
N ASP A 261 -15.52 21.22 -6.88
CA ASP A 261 -14.80 20.43 -7.90
C ASP A 261 -14.00 21.31 -8.86
N LEU A 262 -14.54 22.47 -9.29
CA LEU A 262 -13.86 23.39 -10.20
C LEU A 262 -12.68 24.12 -9.53
N GLU A 263 -12.86 24.56 -8.30
CA GLU A 263 -11.79 25.22 -7.52
C GLU A 263 -10.65 24.24 -7.28
N PHE A 264 -10.95 23.01 -6.88
CA PHE A 264 -9.95 21.97 -6.68
C PHE A 264 -9.24 21.58 -8.00
N GLU A 265 -9.96 21.51 -9.13
CA GLU A 265 -9.34 21.29 -10.44
C GLU A 265 -8.33 22.41 -10.77
N ASN A 266 -8.69 23.66 -10.51
CA ASN A 266 -7.79 24.81 -10.72
C ASN A 266 -6.59 24.78 -9.77
N TYR A 267 -6.81 24.36 -8.51
CA TYR A 267 -5.73 24.15 -7.53
C TYR A 267 -4.73 23.10 -8.03
N ILE A 268 -5.19 21.91 -8.46
CA ILE A 268 -4.33 20.87 -9.01
C ILE A 268 -3.58 21.32 -10.25
N LYS A 269 -4.25 22.06 -11.18
CA LYS A 269 -3.60 22.63 -12.37
C LYS A 269 -2.46 23.57 -11.99
N LYS A 270 -2.69 24.43 -11.01
CA LYS A 270 -1.69 25.37 -10.52
C LYS A 270 -0.48 24.64 -9.92
N GLU A 271 -0.72 23.69 -9.01
CA GLU A 271 0.36 22.96 -8.32
C GLU A 271 1.21 22.10 -9.27
N LEU A 272 0.61 21.51 -10.31
CA LEU A 272 1.31 20.57 -11.19
C LEU A 272 1.82 21.18 -12.49
N PHE A 273 1.26 22.33 -12.95
CA PHE A 273 1.56 22.86 -14.28
C PHE A 273 2.09 24.30 -14.28
N SER A 274 2.07 25.02 -13.15
CA SER A 274 2.48 26.44 -13.08
C SER A 274 3.96 26.64 -12.73
N SER A 275 4.77 25.59 -12.77
CA SER A 275 6.24 25.68 -12.56
C SER A 275 7.02 25.63 -13.86
#